data_db06fdefec2f269753325ee781039b83
#
_entry.id   db06fdefec2f269753325ee781039b83
#
_cell.length_a   1.000
_cell.length_b   1.000
_cell.length_c   1.000
_cell.angle_alpha   90.00
_cell.angle_beta   90.00
_cell.angle_gamma   90.00
#
_symmetry.space_group_name_H-M   'P 1'
#
loop_
_entity.id
_entity.type
_entity.pdbx_description
1 polymer ?
#
loop_
_entity_poly.entity_id
_entity_poly.type
_entity_poly.pdbx_seq_one_letter_code
_entity_poly.pdbx_strand_id
1 'polypeptide(L)' 'MKDVRGNTLKISDRVCIQEDIATVDGMLYKNTIVKVDNLEESKLRVQDRSGKLWWVQYGQVSASFL' A
#
# COMPACT_ATOMS: atom_id res chain seq x y z
N MET A 1 5.33 10.09 7.09
CA MET A 1 4.50 8.91 6.85
C MET A 1 5.36 7.73 6.52
N LYS A 2 5.27 6.71 7.32
CA LYS A 2 6.23 5.60 7.27
C LYS A 2 5.51 4.26 7.15
N ASP A 3 6.16 3.30 6.48
CA ASP A 3 5.68 1.93 6.38
C ASP A 3 5.88 1.18 7.71
N VAL A 4 5.55 -0.12 7.71
CA VAL A 4 5.68 -0.98 8.89
C VAL A 4 7.12 -1.08 9.38
N ARG A 5 8.12 -0.86 8.52
CA ARG A 5 9.54 -0.94 8.84
C ARG A 5 10.17 0.42 9.17
N GLY A 6 9.38 1.49 9.17
CA GLY A 6 9.87 2.83 9.46
C GLY A 6 10.48 3.56 8.27
N ASN A 7 10.33 3.04 7.05
CA ASN A 7 10.79 3.74 5.85
C ASN A 7 9.82 4.85 5.46
N THR A 8 10.33 6.03 5.14
CA THR A 8 9.51 7.14 4.68
C THR A 8 8.95 6.84 3.29
N LEU A 9 7.64 6.99 3.13
CA LEU A 9 6.95 6.74 1.88
C LEU A 9 6.67 8.04 1.14
N LYS A 10 6.71 7.96 -0.19
CA LYS A 10 6.41 9.09 -1.09
C LYS A 10 5.43 8.64 -2.15
N ILE A 11 4.74 9.61 -2.75
CA ILE A 11 3.89 9.35 -3.92
C ILE A 11 4.74 8.69 -5.02
N SER A 12 4.16 7.67 -5.65
CA SER A 12 4.79 6.85 -6.69
C SER A 12 5.76 5.79 -6.20
N ASP A 13 6.02 5.70 -4.88
CA ASP A 13 6.80 4.60 -4.34
C ASP A 13 6.05 3.29 -4.51
N ARG A 14 6.80 2.20 -4.67
CA ARG A 14 6.22 0.85 -4.68
C ARG A 14 6.28 0.29 -3.28
N VAL A 15 5.19 -0.34 -2.87
CA VAL A 15 5.09 -0.99 -1.57
C VAL A 15 4.58 -2.41 -1.74
N CYS A 16 4.98 -3.28 -0.81
CA CYS A 16 4.53 -4.67 -0.76
C CYS A 16 3.48 -4.80 0.33
N ILE A 17 2.37 -5.44 0.00
CA ILE A 17 1.30 -5.69 0.96
C ILE A 17 1.75 -6.80 1.91
N GLN A 18 1.66 -6.56 3.23
CA GLN A 18 2.20 -7.45 4.25
C GLN A 18 1.19 -8.48 4.77
N GLU A 19 -0.09 -8.28 4.49
CA GLU A 19 -1.15 -9.21 4.91
C GLU A 19 -2.34 -9.11 3.96
N ASP A 20 -3.19 -10.13 3.95
CA ASP A 20 -4.39 -10.10 3.13
C ASP A 20 -5.36 -9.04 3.68
N ILE A 21 -5.84 -8.17 2.81
CA ILE A 21 -6.74 -7.06 3.17
C ILE A 21 -8.07 -7.27 2.47
N ALA A 22 -9.13 -7.46 3.25
CA ALA A 22 -10.48 -7.59 2.74
C ALA A 22 -11.16 -6.22 2.72
N THR A 23 -11.75 -5.87 1.59
CA THR A 23 -12.53 -4.64 1.44
C THR A 23 -13.87 -4.95 0.79
N VAL A 24 -14.78 -3.97 0.79
CA VAL A 24 -16.06 -4.11 0.09
C VAL A 24 -15.89 -4.29 -1.42
N ASP A 25 -14.76 -3.87 -1.96
CA ASP A 25 -14.44 -3.97 -3.39
C ASP A 25 -13.67 -5.24 -3.75
N GLY A 26 -13.31 -6.07 -2.77
CA GLY A 26 -12.56 -7.30 -3.01
C GLY A 26 -11.41 -7.50 -2.04
N MET A 27 -10.46 -8.32 -2.43
CA MET A 27 -9.28 -8.67 -1.62
C MET A 27 -8.00 -8.13 -2.23
N LEU A 28 -7.15 -7.56 -1.38
CA LEU A 28 -5.77 -7.23 -1.74
C LEU A 28 -4.86 -8.20 -1.00
N TYR A 29 -4.16 -9.05 -1.74
CA TYR A 29 -3.44 -10.17 -1.15
C TYR A 29 -2.04 -9.82 -0.68
N LYS A 30 -1.58 -10.53 0.33
CA LYS A 30 -0.21 -10.46 0.83
C LYS A 30 0.79 -10.66 -0.32
N ASN A 31 1.91 -9.93 -0.25
CA ASN A 31 2.99 -9.95 -1.23
C ASN A 31 2.66 -9.31 -2.58
N THR A 32 1.51 -8.67 -2.70
CA THR A 32 1.18 -7.88 -3.90
C THR A 32 1.98 -6.58 -3.86
N ILE A 33 2.61 -6.24 -4.98
CA ILE A 33 3.31 -4.96 -5.13
C ILE A 33 2.34 -3.95 -5.73
N VAL A 34 2.19 -2.82 -5.05
CA VAL A 34 1.30 -1.73 -5.48
C VAL A 34 2.06 -0.42 -5.41
N LYS A 35 1.53 0.58 -6.10
CA LYS A 35 2.15 1.90 -6.18
C LYS A 35 1.38 2.88 -5.31
N VAL A 36 2.10 3.69 -4.54
CA VAL A 36 1.48 4.72 -3.71
C VAL A 36 0.90 5.81 -4.61
N ASP A 37 -0.40 6.06 -4.47
CA ASP A 37 -1.13 7.08 -5.22
C ASP A 37 -1.35 8.33 -4.37
N ASN A 38 -1.62 8.17 -3.07
CA ASN A 38 -1.82 9.28 -2.16
C ASN A 38 -1.45 8.88 -0.74
N LEU A 39 -0.99 9.86 0.05
CA LEU A 39 -0.61 9.66 1.45
C LEU A 39 -1.48 10.55 2.31
N GLU A 40 -2.14 9.96 3.32
CA GLU A 40 -2.86 10.69 4.35
C GLU A 40 -2.28 10.38 5.71
N GLU A 41 -2.73 11.07 6.75
CA GLU A 41 -2.16 10.96 8.08
C GLU A 41 -2.24 9.54 8.67
N SER A 42 -3.39 8.88 8.53
CA SER A 42 -3.63 7.56 9.12
C SER A 42 -3.73 6.42 8.12
N LYS A 43 -3.77 6.72 6.82
CA LYS A 43 -3.93 5.72 5.77
C LYS A 43 -3.31 6.21 4.48
N LEU A 44 -3.14 5.31 3.52
CA LEU A 44 -2.64 5.67 2.20
C LEU A 44 -3.49 4.99 1.13
N ARG A 45 -3.51 5.61 -0.04
CA ARG A 45 -4.18 5.03 -1.20
C ARG A 45 -3.11 4.47 -2.14
N VAL A 46 -3.32 3.23 -2.58
CA VAL A 46 -2.41 2.55 -3.49
C VAL A 46 -3.15 2.10 -4.73
N GLN A 47 -2.42 1.95 -5.83
CA GLN A 47 -2.97 1.51 -7.10
C GLN A 47 -2.34 0.18 -7.47
N ASP A 48 -3.15 -0.80 -7.83
CA ASP A 48 -2.68 -2.08 -8.28
C ASP A 48 -2.40 -2.08 -9.80
N ARG A 49 -1.99 -3.23 -10.33
CA ARG A 49 -1.66 -3.37 -11.75
C ARG A 49 -2.82 -3.09 -12.69
N SER A 50 -4.04 -3.34 -12.23
CA SER A 50 -5.24 -3.12 -13.05
C SER A 50 -5.71 -1.67 -13.04
N GLY A 51 -5.06 -0.81 -12.24
CA GLY A 51 -5.46 0.57 -12.08
C GLY A 51 -6.46 0.79 -10.95
N LYS A 52 -6.84 -0.26 -10.21
CA LYS A 52 -7.78 -0.15 -9.11
C LYS A 52 -7.10 0.49 -7.90
N LEU A 53 -7.82 1.39 -7.24
CA LEU A 53 -7.34 2.09 -6.05
C LEU A 53 -7.81 1.40 -4.79
N TRP A 54 -6.91 1.32 -3.79
CA TRP A 54 -7.18 0.67 -2.51
C TRP A 54 -6.74 1.59 -1.39
N TRP A 55 -7.55 1.65 -0.32
CA TRP A 55 -7.16 2.32 0.92
C TRP A 55 -6.58 1.29 1.87
N VAL A 56 -5.35 1.53 2.33
CA VAL A 56 -4.66 0.62 3.26
C VAL A 56 -4.00 1.44 4.37
N GLN A 57 -3.64 0.77 5.45
CA GLN A 57 -2.96 1.40 6.57
C GLN A 57 -1.44 1.25 6.44
N TYR A 58 -0.70 2.15 7.08
CA TYR A 58 0.77 2.13 7.02
C TYR A 58 1.36 0.84 7.59
N GLY A 59 0.73 0.26 8.60
CA GLY A 59 1.17 -1.01 9.18
C GLY A 59 0.95 -2.23 8.30
N GLN A 60 0.26 -2.08 7.18
CA GLN A 60 -0.05 -3.16 6.24
C GLN A 60 0.84 -3.18 5.01
N VAL A 61 1.77 -2.25 4.91
CA VAL A 61 2.66 -2.12 3.74
C VAL A 61 4.12 -2.02 4.15
N SER A 62 5.00 -2.41 3.24
CA SER A 62 6.44 -2.27 3.39
C SER A 62 7.01 -1.73 2.08
N ALA A 63 7.91 -0.75 2.17
CA ALA A 63 8.54 -0.18 0.97
C ALA A 63 9.22 -1.28 0.17
N SER A 64 9.06 -1.22 -1.16
CA SER A 64 9.72 -2.13 -2.08
C SER A 64 10.73 -1.34 -2.91
N PHE A 65 11.99 -1.77 -2.88
CA PHE A 65 13.08 -1.09 -3.57
C PHE A 65 13.48 -1.80 -4.87
N LEU A 66 12.61 -2.61 -5.40
CA LEU A 66 12.84 -3.32 -6.65
C LEU A 66 12.50 -2.47 -7.86
#